data_35edf2676a9dbcf6749db3aadbec12b9
#
_entry.id   35edf2676a9dbcf6749db3aadbec12b9
#
_cell.length_a   1.000
_cell.length_b   1.000
_cell.length_c   1.000
_cell.angle_alpha   90.00
_cell.angle_beta   90.00
_cell.angle_gamma   90.00
#
_symmetry.space_group_name_H-M   'P 1'
#
loop_
_entity.id
_entity.type
_entity.pdbx_description
1 polymer ?
#
loop_
_entity_poly.entity_id
_entity_poly.type
_entity_poly.pdbx_seq_one_letter_code
_entity_poly.pdbx_strand_id
1 'polypeptide(L)'
;MPSLNSAGGGPWRRAQGYINPFWLVLASSLAAALYAAFCLRESVKEPKAAELFTLRHYRAVCRLYAAPQHLRARRGLVLYSLAFFLLVTVHFGAKDLYVLYELGFPLCWTPDLIGYGSAASYLAYLSSLGGLRLLQLCLEDTWVAEIGLVSNIAGLVVISLATTTPVMFAGYGTLFLSMAATPVIRSKLSKLVSETEQGALFASVACVQGVCSLVATGVFNPLYSASLHFMRGFPFLFGAIILLIPAAIIGWIEIWDSKRDYCDFSGASPSPADGSKVT
;
A
#
# COMPACT_ATOMS: atom_id res chain seq x y z
N MET A 1 -24.14 24.59 -25.06
CA MET A 1 -23.35 23.34 -25.06
C MET A 1 -21.89 23.71 -24.91
N PRO A 2 -21.26 23.61 -23.75
CA PRO A 2 -19.81 23.78 -23.66
C PRO A 2 -19.19 22.53 -24.26
N SER A 3 -18.27 22.73 -25.17
CA SER A 3 -17.61 21.71 -25.96
C SER A 3 -16.96 20.62 -25.09
N LEU A 4 -17.24 19.38 -25.42
CA LEU A 4 -16.62 18.16 -24.90
C LEU A 4 -15.06 18.11 -25.05
N ASN A 5 -14.44 19.20 -25.47
CA ASN A 5 -13.00 19.31 -25.69
C ASN A 5 -12.13 19.52 -24.44
N SER A 6 -12.72 19.55 -23.25
CA SER A 6 -11.98 19.80 -22.00
C SER A 6 -11.81 18.55 -21.12
N ALA A 7 -12.22 17.38 -21.58
CA ALA A 7 -12.11 16.16 -20.79
C ALA A 7 -10.67 15.61 -20.75
N GLY A 8 -9.97 15.96 -19.74
CA GLY A 8 -8.82 15.22 -19.28
C GLY A 8 -7.44 15.72 -19.71
N GLY A 9 -6.89 16.59 -18.94
CA GLY A 9 -5.48 16.90 -18.96
C GLY A 9 -5.19 18.40 -19.01
N GLY A 10 -4.56 18.88 -18.00
CA GLY A 10 -4.24 20.25 -17.74
C GLY A 10 -3.64 21.09 -18.86
N PRO A 11 -3.11 22.29 -18.55
CA PRO A 11 -2.66 23.30 -19.50
C PRO A 11 -1.79 22.77 -20.65
N TRP A 12 -1.07 21.69 -20.41
CA TRP A 12 -0.17 21.07 -21.38
C TRP A 12 -0.91 20.38 -22.55
N ARG A 13 -2.06 19.74 -22.28
CA ARG A 13 -2.91 19.15 -23.33
C ARG A 13 -3.53 20.19 -24.24
N ARG A 14 -3.89 21.34 -23.68
CA ARG A 14 -4.44 22.46 -24.48
C ARG A 14 -3.41 23.03 -25.44
N ALA A 15 -2.12 23.03 -25.05
CA ALA A 15 -1.05 23.58 -25.86
C ALA A 15 -0.51 22.61 -26.93
N GLN A 16 -0.48 21.29 -26.66
CA GLN A 16 0.26 20.31 -27.46
C GLN A 16 -0.54 19.08 -27.90
N GLY A 17 -1.84 19.00 -27.57
CA GLY A 17 -2.72 17.89 -27.97
C GLY A 17 -2.57 16.61 -27.12
N TYR A 18 -3.40 15.60 -27.45
CA TYR A 18 -3.52 14.36 -26.68
C TYR A 18 -2.35 13.38 -26.86
N ILE A 19 -1.58 13.49 -27.93
CA ILE A 19 -0.58 12.48 -28.34
C ILE A 19 0.75 12.68 -27.61
N ASN A 20 1.15 13.91 -27.34
CA ASN A 20 2.47 14.21 -26.76
C ASN A 20 2.73 13.61 -25.37
N PRO A 21 1.76 13.54 -24.44
CA PRO A 21 1.94 12.82 -23.17
C PRO A 21 2.26 11.33 -23.36
N PHE A 22 1.66 10.68 -24.37
CA PHE A 22 1.94 9.26 -24.66
C PHE A 22 3.35 9.05 -25.21
N TRP A 23 3.86 9.98 -26.03
CA TRP A 23 5.26 9.96 -26.47
C TRP A 23 6.24 10.09 -25.31
N LEU A 24 5.94 10.93 -24.34
CA LEU A 24 6.76 11.07 -23.13
C LEU A 24 6.79 9.78 -22.32
N VAL A 25 5.64 9.15 -22.11
CA VAL A 25 5.54 7.86 -21.40
C VAL A 25 6.30 6.78 -22.17
N LEU A 26 6.15 6.72 -23.48
CA LEU A 26 6.88 5.75 -24.32
C LEU A 26 8.39 5.98 -24.24
N ALA A 27 8.85 7.23 -24.38
CA ALA A 27 10.27 7.56 -24.32
C ALA A 27 10.88 7.21 -22.92
N SER A 28 10.17 7.56 -21.84
CA SER A 28 10.63 7.22 -20.49
C SER A 28 10.66 5.73 -20.21
N SER A 29 9.66 4.98 -20.71
CA SER A 29 9.62 3.51 -20.60
C SER A 29 10.75 2.85 -21.39
N LEU A 30 11.02 3.35 -22.61
CA LEU A 30 12.13 2.88 -23.42
C LEU A 30 13.49 3.19 -22.77
N ALA A 31 13.66 4.39 -22.25
CA ALA A 31 14.87 4.77 -21.51
C ALA A 31 15.09 3.88 -20.29
N ALA A 32 14.04 3.58 -19.51
CA ALA A 32 14.11 2.67 -18.38
C ALA A 32 14.48 1.25 -18.81
N ALA A 33 13.92 0.74 -19.91
CA ALA A 33 14.25 -0.58 -20.46
C ALA A 33 15.71 -0.65 -20.93
N LEU A 34 16.20 0.37 -21.64
CA LEU A 34 17.58 0.47 -22.07
C LEU A 34 18.53 0.56 -20.88
N TYR A 35 18.20 1.36 -19.86
CA TYR A 35 18.99 1.42 -18.64
C TYR A 35 19.06 0.05 -17.95
N ALA A 36 17.93 -0.66 -17.85
CA ALA A 36 17.90 -1.99 -17.27
C ALA A 36 18.75 -3.00 -18.06
N ALA A 37 18.71 -2.93 -19.41
CA ALA A 37 19.44 -3.85 -20.26
C ALA A 37 20.95 -3.61 -20.27
N PHE A 38 21.38 -2.34 -20.21
CA PHE A 38 22.80 -1.98 -20.41
C PHE A 38 23.55 -1.61 -19.13
N CYS A 39 22.84 -1.06 -18.12
CA CYS A 39 23.48 -0.54 -16.90
C CYS A 39 23.30 -1.44 -15.68
N LEU A 40 22.22 -2.24 -15.61
CA LEU A 40 22.02 -3.15 -14.49
C LEU A 40 22.87 -4.41 -14.67
N ARG A 41 23.73 -4.68 -13.69
CA ARG A 41 24.47 -5.94 -13.62
C ARG A 41 23.57 -7.03 -13.05
N GLU A 42 23.66 -8.25 -13.64
CA GLU A 42 23.01 -9.43 -13.08
C GLU A 42 23.51 -9.68 -11.65
N SER A 43 22.59 -9.72 -10.69
CA SER A 43 22.91 -9.97 -9.28
C SER A 43 22.89 -11.46 -8.92
N VAL A 44 22.33 -12.30 -9.79
CA VAL A 44 22.26 -13.74 -9.57
C VAL A 44 23.57 -14.38 -10.02
N LYS A 45 24.35 -14.92 -9.08
CA LYS A 45 25.67 -15.53 -9.35
C LYS A 45 25.59 -16.82 -10.17
N GLU A 46 24.50 -17.56 -10.06
CA GLU A 46 24.25 -18.81 -10.81
C GLU A 46 22.84 -18.78 -11.39
N PRO A 47 22.67 -18.30 -12.63
CA PRO A 47 21.37 -18.30 -13.29
C PRO A 47 20.96 -19.74 -13.60
N LYS A 48 19.94 -20.25 -12.93
CA LYS A 48 19.29 -21.52 -13.31
C LYS A 48 18.27 -21.23 -14.39
N ALA A 49 18.21 -22.09 -15.41
CA ALA A 49 17.19 -21.99 -16.47
C ALA A 49 15.79 -21.90 -15.85
N ALA A 50 15.12 -20.77 -16.04
CA ALA A 50 13.81 -20.52 -15.47
C ALA A 50 12.75 -21.21 -16.35
N GLU A 51 12.12 -22.25 -15.82
CA GLU A 51 10.91 -22.80 -16.39
C GLU A 51 9.73 -21.92 -15.99
N LEU A 52 9.33 -20.98 -16.85
CA LEU A 52 8.34 -19.93 -16.57
C LEU A 52 6.93 -20.47 -16.22
N PHE A 53 6.55 -21.65 -16.69
CA PHE A 53 5.21 -22.23 -16.54
C PHE A 53 5.18 -23.52 -15.74
N THR A 54 5.99 -23.64 -14.70
CA THR A 54 6.05 -24.85 -13.87
C THR A 54 5.17 -24.75 -12.64
N LEU A 55 4.39 -25.80 -12.37
CA LEU A 55 3.63 -25.96 -11.10
C LEU A 55 4.52 -25.89 -9.83
N ARG A 56 5.84 -25.94 -10.00
CA ARG A 56 6.82 -25.79 -8.94
C ARG A 56 6.67 -24.44 -8.23
N HIS A 57 6.41 -23.35 -8.96
CA HIS A 57 6.22 -22.02 -8.37
C HIS A 57 4.95 -21.94 -7.53
N TYR A 58 3.85 -22.53 -8.02
CA TYR A 58 2.61 -22.64 -7.23
C TYR A 58 2.80 -23.46 -5.95
N ARG A 59 3.51 -24.60 -6.06
CA ARG A 59 3.84 -25.41 -4.90
C ARG A 59 4.72 -24.67 -3.90
N ALA A 60 5.67 -23.86 -4.35
CA ALA A 60 6.51 -23.03 -3.48
C ALA A 60 5.68 -22.02 -2.69
N VAL A 61 4.75 -21.32 -3.35
CA VAL A 61 3.82 -20.40 -2.70
C VAL A 61 2.90 -21.15 -1.71
N CYS A 62 2.29 -22.25 -2.12
CA CYS A 62 1.46 -23.06 -1.22
C CYS A 62 2.25 -23.59 -0.02
N ARG A 63 3.49 -24.02 -0.22
CA ARG A 63 4.36 -24.50 0.85
C ARG A 63 4.70 -23.38 1.84
N LEU A 64 4.90 -22.16 1.37
CA LEU A 64 5.18 -21.00 2.22
C LEU A 64 4.08 -20.79 3.28
N TYR A 65 2.82 -20.96 2.89
CA TYR A 65 1.67 -20.80 3.80
C TYR A 65 1.27 -22.10 4.52
N ALA A 66 1.66 -23.26 4.01
CA ALA A 66 1.26 -24.57 4.54
C ALA A 66 2.33 -25.24 5.42
N ALA A 67 3.63 -24.87 5.28
CA ALA A 67 4.71 -25.52 5.99
C ALA A 67 4.64 -25.33 7.52
N PRO A 68 4.91 -26.37 8.31
CA PRO A 68 4.77 -26.35 9.78
C PRO A 68 5.92 -25.65 10.49
N GLN A 69 6.81 -24.97 9.77
CA GLN A 69 7.92 -24.25 10.35
C GLN A 69 7.41 -23.10 11.21
N HIS A 70 7.49 -23.26 12.53
CA HIS A 70 7.10 -22.29 13.56
C HIS A 70 5.70 -21.66 13.38
N LEU A 71 4.72 -22.17 14.07
CA LEU A 71 3.34 -21.66 14.14
C LEU A 71 3.24 -20.12 14.28
N ARG A 72 4.23 -19.52 14.90
CA ARG A 72 4.34 -18.06 15.10
C ARG A 72 4.61 -17.29 13.79
N ALA A 73 5.65 -17.69 13.06
CA ALA A 73 6.00 -17.04 11.78
C ALA A 73 4.85 -17.17 10.78
N ARG A 74 4.18 -18.33 10.75
CA ARG A 74 3.01 -18.57 9.91
C ARG A 74 1.82 -17.66 10.26
N ARG A 75 1.51 -17.49 11.56
CA ARG A 75 0.43 -16.59 11.99
C ARG A 75 0.74 -15.14 11.58
N GLY A 76 1.95 -14.67 11.83
CA GLY A 76 2.40 -13.36 11.40
C GLY A 76 2.29 -13.20 9.87
N LEU A 77 2.77 -14.18 9.09
CA LEU A 77 2.70 -14.16 7.64
C LEU A 77 1.25 -14.03 7.13
N VAL A 78 0.32 -14.82 7.66
CA VAL A 78 -1.10 -14.76 7.26
C VAL A 78 -1.73 -13.44 7.67
N LEU A 79 -1.50 -12.96 8.89
CA LEU A 79 -2.08 -11.71 9.39
C LEU A 79 -1.56 -10.48 8.63
N TYR A 80 -0.24 -10.39 8.38
CA TYR A 80 0.31 -9.31 7.56
C TYR A 80 -0.13 -9.40 6.09
N SER A 81 -0.29 -10.60 5.53
CA SER A 81 -0.84 -10.78 4.17
C SER A 81 -2.30 -10.35 4.10
N LEU A 82 -3.10 -10.63 5.13
CA LEU A 82 -4.50 -10.18 5.22
C LEU A 82 -4.56 -8.65 5.38
N ALA A 83 -3.72 -8.08 6.24
CA ALA A 83 -3.63 -6.62 6.40
C ALA A 83 -3.24 -5.94 5.08
N PHE A 84 -2.27 -6.51 4.36
CA PHE A 84 -1.86 -6.05 3.04
C PHE A 84 -3.00 -6.12 2.02
N PHE A 85 -3.72 -7.25 1.98
CA PHE A 85 -4.85 -7.44 1.09
C PHE A 85 -5.93 -6.36 1.30
N LEU A 86 -6.34 -6.13 2.54
CA LEU A 86 -7.37 -5.14 2.86
C LEU A 86 -6.90 -3.72 2.54
N LEU A 87 -5.68 -3.36 2.93
CA LEU A 87 -5.11 -2.04 2.67
C LEU A 87 -5.05 -1.73 1.17
N VAL A 88 -4.53 -2.67 0.37
CA VAL A 88 -4.35 -2.50 -1.07
C VAL A 88 -5.70 -2.51 -1.80
N THR A 89 -6.66 -3.32 -1.35
CA THR A 89 -8.02 -3.33 -1.91
C THR A 89 -8.72 -1.98 -1.71
N VAL A 90 -8.66 -1.42 -0.50
CA VAL A 90 -9.21 -0.08 -0.24
C VAL A 90 -8.50 0.99 -1.05
N HIS A 91 -7.17 0.91 -1.16
CA HIS A 91 -6.39 1.85 -1.96
C HIS A 91 -6.80 1.88 -3.43
N PHE A 92 -6.93 0.71 -4.08
CA PHE A 92 -7.37 0.63 -5.47
C PHE A 92 -8.82 1.10 -5.63
N GLY A 93 -9.73 0.67 -4.74
CA GLY A 93 -11.14 1.07 -4.78
C GLY A 93 -11.32 2.58 -4.63
N ALA A 94 -10.64 3.22 -3.67
CA ALA A 94 -10.71 4.65 -3.50
C ALA A 94 -10.12 5.40 -4.70
N LYS A 95 -8.99 4.93 -5.24
CA LYS A 95 -8.33 5.54 -6.40
C LYS A 95 -9.21 5.54 -7.65
N ASP A 96 -9.91 4.44 -7.91
CA ASP A 96 -10.81 4.33 -9.06
C ASP A 96 -12.00 5.31 -8.95
N LEU A 97 -12.44 5.60 -7.72
CA LEU A 97 -13.60 6.45 -7.46
C LEU A 97 -13.29 7.95 -7.37
N TYR A 98 -12.04 8.37 -7.14
CA TYR A 98 -11.72 9.80 -6.99
C TYR A 98 -12.23 10.63 -8.14
N VAL A 99 -11.92 10.27 -9.38
CA VAL A 99 -12.34 11.02 -10.58
C VAL A 99 -13.86 11.01 -10.74
N LEU A 100 -14.54 9.90 -10.45
CA LEU A 100 -16.01 9.81 -10.52
C LEU A 100 -16.67 10.72 -9.48
N TYR A 101 -16.10 10.79 -8.28
CA TYR A 101 -16.58 11.63 -7.20
C TYR A 101 -16.36 13.12 -7.49
N GLU A 102 -15.20 13.49 -8.04
CA GLU A 102 -14.84 14.85 -8.43
C GLU A 102 -15.72 15.38 -9.57
N LEU A 103 -16.05 14.53 -10.55
CA LEU A 103 -16.96 14.88 -11.66
C LEU A 103 -18.41 15.04 -11.21
N GLY A 104 -18.80 14.30 -10.17
CA GLY A 104 -20.16 14.26 -9.69
C GLY A 104 -20.55 15.49 -8.84
N PHE A 105 -21.89 15.69 -8.68
CA PHE A 105 -22.39 16.66 -7.70
C PHE A 105 -21.94 16.23 -6.28
N PRO A 106 -21.58 17.12 -5.34
CA PRO A 106 -21.66 18.58 -5.41
C PRO A 106 -20.39 19.26 -5.98
N LEU A 107 -19.31 18.51 -6.21
CA LEU A 107 -18.01 19.10 -6.61
C LEU A 107 -18.05 19.61 -8.06
N CYS A 108 -18.59 18.83 -8.98
CA CYS A 108 -18.71 19.17 -10.42
C CYS A 108 -17.42 19.78 -11.01
N TRP A 109 -16.29 19.15 -10.74
CA TRP A 109 -14.99 19.69 -11.12
C TRP A 109 -14.79 19.75 -12.62
N THR A 110 -14.15 20.78 -13.07
CA THR A 110 -13.65 20.87 -14.44
C THR A 110 -12.45 19.96 -14.65
N PRO A 111 -12.15 19.54 -15.88
CA PRO A 111 -11.00 18.67 -16.18
C PRO A 111 -9.65 19.23 -15.70
N ASP A 112 -9.51 20.56 -15.66
CA ASP A 112 -8.30 21.19 -15.15
C ASP A 112 -8.18 20.99 -13.63
N LEU A 113 -9.30 21.12 -12.91
CA LEU A 113 -9.33 20.94 -11.46
C LEU A 113 -9.10 19.49 -11.07
N ILE A 114 -9.62 18.52 -11.85
CA ILE A 114 -9.31 17.10 -11.71
C ILE A 114 -7.82 16.83 -11.92
N GLY A 115 -7.19 17.54 -12.88
CA GLY A 115 -5.74 17.48 -13.07
C GLY A 115 -4.97 17.93 -11.83
N TYR A 116 -5.38 19.04 -11.20
CA TYR A 116 -4.77 19.50 -9.94
C TYR A 116 -5.04 18.55 -8.77
N GLY A 117 -6.26 17.98 -8.65
CA GLY A 117 -6.59 16.98 -7.65
C GLY A 117 -5.72 15.73 -7.78
N SER A 118 -5.57 15.23 -9.01
CA SER A 118 -4.67 14.11 -9.30
C SER A 118 -3.22 14.45 -8.95
N ALA A 119 -2.72 15.63 -9.30
CA ALA A 119 -1.38 16.08 -8.94
C ALA A 119 -1.21 16.16 -7.41
N ALA A 120 -2.20 16.66 -6.68
CA ALA A 120 -2.18 16.71 -5.22
C ALA A 120 -2.12 15.31 -4.59
N SER A 121 -2.88 14.35 -5.12
CA SER A 121 -2.85 12.96 -4.65
C SER A 121 -1.50 12.29 -4.89
N TYR A 122 -0.88 12.50 -6.06
CA TYR A 122 0.46 11.99 -6.31
C TYR A 122 1.54 12.68 -5.47
N LEU A 123 1.39 13.98 -5.18
CA LEU A 123 2.27 14.69 -4.27
C LEU A 123 2.17 14.13 -2.84
N ALA A 124 0.96 13.76 -2.39
CA ALA A 124 0.75 13.07 -1.12
C ALA A 124 1.49 11.72 -1.08
N TYR A 125 1.54 10.98 -2.19
CA TYR A 125 2.31 9.74 -2.25
C TYR A 125 3.83 9.98 -2.19
N LEU A 126 4.34 11.00 -2.86
CA LEU A 126 5.76 11.39 -2.78
C LEU A 126 6.12 11.84 -1.36
N SER A 127 5.27 12.63 -0.71
CA SER A 127 5.49 13.06 0.67
C SER A 127 5.49 11.88 1.65
N SER A 128 4.69 10.83 1.38
CA SER A 128 4.71 9.59 2.15
C SER A 128 6.09 8.91 2.12
N LEU A 129 6.79 8.93 0.99
CA LEU A 129 8.14 8.36 0.89
C LEU A 129 9.17 9.17 1.70
N GLY A 130 9.08 10.49 1.65
CA GLY A 130 9.91 11.39 2.48
C GLY A 130 9.59 11.24 3.96
N GLY A 131 8.31 11.24 4.31
CA GLY A 131 7.82 11.05 5.67
C GLY A 131 8.20 9.69 6.24
N LEU A 132 8.14 8.61 5.43
CA LEU A 132 8.58 7.28 5.83
C LEU A 132 10.05 7.29 6.31
N ARG A 133 10.93 7.91 5.54
CA ARG A 133 12.37 8.00 5.90
C ARG A 133 12.57 8.77 7.19
N LEU A 134 11.88 9.90 7.36
CA LEU A 134 11.99 10.72 8.57
C LEU A 134 11.43 9.98 9.80
N LEU A 135 10.29 9.33 9.67
CA LEU A 135 9.67 8.59 10.76
C LEU A 135 10.50 7.37 11.18
N GLN A 136 11.11 6.66 10.23
CA GLN A 136 11.99 5.52 10.52
C GLN A 136 13.29 5.90 11.26
N LEU A 137 13.68 7.18 11.28
CA LEU A 137 14.80 7.63 12.09
C LEU A 137 14.47 7.68 13.59
N CYS A 138 13.19 7.85 13.94
CA CYS A 138 12.76 8.07 15.31
C CYS A 138 11.81 6.98 15.85
N LEU A 139 11.16 6.24 14.96
CA LEU A 139 10.11 5.28 15.29
C LEU A 139 10.39 3.91 14.68
N GLU A 140 9.91 2.88 15.36
CA GLU A 140 9.92 1.52 14.83
C GLU A 140 8.98 1.36 13.65
N ASP A 141 9.32 0.42 12.75
CA ASP A 141 8.56 0.15 11.51
C ASP A 141 7.04 0.01 11.75
N THR A 142 6.64 -0.60 12.85
CA THR A 142 5.23 -0.84 13.17
C THR A 142 4.47 0.44 13.46
N TRP A 143 5.04 1.34 14.25
CA TRP A 143 4.44 2.66 14.53
C TRP A 143 4.32 3.51 13.27
N VAL A 144 5.29 3.39 12.38
CA VAL A 144 5.24 4.07 11.07
C VAL A 144 4.09 3.54 10.21
N ALA A 145 3.85 2.23 10.22
CA ALA A 145 2.70 1.63 9.53
C ALA A 145 1.37 2.10 10.12
N GLU A 146 1.25 2.16 11.46
CA GLU A 146 0.05 2.63 12.14
C GLU A 146 -0.25 4.10 11.83
N ILE A 147 0.75 4.98 11.89
CA ILE A 147 0.60 6.39 11.52
C ILE A 147 0.16 6.53 10.06
N GLY A 148 0.71 5.72 9.15
CA GLY A 148 0.29 5.66 7.76
C GLY A 148 -1.17 5.23 7.59
N LEU A 149 -1.61 4.22 8.34
CA LEU A 149 -3.01 3.76 8.34
C LEU A 149 -3.96 4.81 8.91
N VAL A 150 -3.61 5.46 10.02
CA VAL A 150 -4.40 6.55 10.62
C VAL A 150 -4.53 7.72 9.65
N SER A 151 -3.43 8.11 8.98
CA SER A 151 -3.44 9.13 7.92
C SER A 151 -4.38 8.74 6.77
N ASN A 152 -4.37 7.46 6.35
CA ASN A 152 -5.24 6.95 5.29
C ASN A 152 -6.72 6.97 5.72
N ILE A 153 -7.03 6.46 6.91
CA ILE A 153 -8.40 6.48 7.47
C ILE A 153 -8.92 7.91 7.57
N ALA A 154 -8.13 8.82 8.17
CA ALA A 154 -8.51 10.22 8.30
C ALA A 154 -8.75 10.89 6.94
N GLY A 155 -7.87 10.65 5.96
CA GLY A 155 -8.01 11.17 4.60
C GLY A 155 -9.28 10.68 3.92
N LEU A 156 -9.59 9.39 4.00
CA LEU A 156 -10.81 8.82 3.44
C LEU A 156 -12.07 9.36 4.12
N VAL A 157 -12.06 9.57 5.43
CA VAL A 157 -13.17 10.19 6.16
C VAL A 157 -13.38 11.63 5.70
N VAL A 158 -12.33 12.44 5.59
CA VAL A 158 -12.43 13.81 5.10
C VAL A 158 -12.96 13.85 3.67
N ILE A 159 -12.45 12.99 2.78
CA ILE A 159 -12.92 12.88 1.39
C ILE A 159 -14.39 12.44 1.33
N SER A 160 -14.81 11.52 2.19
CA SER A 160 -16.21 11.06 2.23
C SER A 160 -17.21 12.17 2.54
N LEU A 161 -16.77 13.20 3.28
CA LEU A 161 -17.56 14.36 3.68
C LEU A 161 -17.32 15.59 2.79
N ALA A 162 -16.46 15.46 1.77
CA ALA A 162 -16.06 16.58 0.94
C ALA A 162 -17.21 17.04 0.01
N THR A 163 -17.83 18.15 0.35
CA THR A 163 -18.85 18.82 -0.46
C THR A 163 -18.32 20.04 -1.21
N THR A 164 -17.12 20.48 -0.89
CA THR A 164 -16.48 21.65 -1.47
C THR A 164 -15.04 21.34 -1.88
N THR A 165 -14.55 22.08 -2.87
CA THR A 165 -13.17 21.94 -3.38
C THR A 165 -12.10 22.04 -2.29
N PRO A 166 -12.12 23.02 -1.36
CA PRO A 166 -11.12 23.09 -0.29
C PRO A 166 -11.08 21.87 0.61
N VAL A 167 -12.24 21.29 0.95
CA VAL A 167 -12.33 20.08 1.79
C VAL A 167 -11.75 18.87 1.05
N MET A 168 -11.97 18.77 -0.27
CA MET A 168 -11.39 17.69 -1.07
C MET A 168 -9.86 17.78 -1.09
N PHE A 169 -9.28 18.98 -1.29
CA PHE A 169 -7.84 19.19 -1.20
C PHE A 169 -7.29 18.95 0.22
N ALA A 170 -8.03 19.33 1.27
CA ALA A 170 -7.68 18.98 2.64
C ALA A 170 -7.63 17.46 2.84
N GLY A 171 -8.56 16.71 2.25
CA GLY A 171 -8.55 15.26 2.21
C GLY A 171 -7.28 14.69 1.57
N TYR A 172 -6.87 15.21 0.41
CA TYR A 172 -5.59 14.83 -0.20
C TYR A 172 -4.39 15.21 0.67
N GLY A 173 -4.43 16.34 1.35
CA GLY A 173 -3.42 16.75 2.32
C GLY A 173 -3.31 15.77 3.50
N THR A 174 -4.42 15.26 4.01
CA THR A 174 -4.40 14.27 5.11
C THR A 174 -3.88 12.90 4.69
N LEU A 175 -3.88 12.58 3.39
CA LEU A 175 -3.31 11.35 2.84
C LEU A 175 -1.76 11.35 2.75
N PHE A 176 -1.08 12.40 3.22
CA PHE A 176 0.36 12.60 3.01
C PHE A 176 1.27 11.47 3.53
N LEU A 177 0.81 10.66 4.49
CA LEU A 177 1.53 9.47 4.99
C LEU A 177 0.86 8.14 4.62
N SER A 178 -0.25 8.16 3.88
CA SER A 178 -1.07 6.98 3.61
C SER A 178 -0.31 5.83 2.94
N MET A 179 0.68 6.14 2.10
CA MET A 179 1.49 5.13 1.41
C MET A 179 2.59 4.51 2.27
N ALA A 180 2.90 5.07 3.46
CA ALA A 180 3.96 4.55 4.32
C ALA A 180 3.68 3.13 4.84
N ALA A 181 2.42 2.77 5.05
CA ALA A 181 2.03 1.45 5.55
C ALA A 181 2.39 0.31 4.57
N THR A 182 2.23 0.52 3.27
CA THR A 182 2.45 -0.51 2.24
C THR A 182 3.89 -1.07 2.22
N PRO A 183 4.96 -0.26 2.12
CA PRO A 183 6.32 -0.76 2.12
C PRO A 183 6.72 -1.34 3.49
N VAL A 184 6.20 -0.81 4.59
CA VAL A 184 6.48 -1.36 5.92
C VAL A 184 5.91 -2.76 6.07
N ILE A 185 4.66 -3.01 5.67
CA ILE A 185 4.05 -4.35 5.71
C ILE A 185 4.85 -5.32 4.82
N ARG A 186 5.28 -4.91 3.63
CA ARG A 186 6.13 -5.72 2.76
C ARG A 186 7.49 -6.04 3.40
N SER A 187 8.10 -5.08 4.08
CA SER A 187 9.35 -5.28 4.82
C SER A 187 9.15 -6.29 5.97
N LYS A 188 8.07 -6.15 6.75
CA LYS A 188 7.74 -7.12 7.81
C LYS A 188 7.50 -8.53 7.24
N LEU A 189 6.77 -8.65 6.12
CA LEU A 189 6.57 -9.94 5.44
C LEU A 189 7.90 -10.57 5.00
N SER A 190 8.82 -9.80 4.44
CA SER A 190 10.11 -10.32 3.99
C SER A 190 11.01 -10.79 5.16
N LYS A 191 10.87 -10.16 6.33
CA LYS A 191 11.60 -10.56 7.56
C LYS A 191 11.09 -11.86 8.18
N LEU A 192 9.86 -12.29 7.83
CA LEU A 192 9.24 -13.52 8.35
C LEU A 192 9.60 -14.79 7.57
N VAL A 193 10.24 -14.65 6.42
CA VAL A 193 10.60 -15.77 5.53
C VAL A 193 12.10 -15.86 5.34
N SER A 194 12.59 -17.06 5.01
CA SER A 194 14.00 -17.28 4.71
C SER A 194 14.41 -16.61 3.38
N GLU A 195 15.71 -16.34 3.21
CA GLU A 195 16.24 -15.73 1.97
C GLU A 195 15.88 -16.55 0.72
N THR A 196 15.81 -17.87 0.83
CA THR A 196 15.46 -18.78 -0.27
C THR A 196 13.98 -18.73 -0.64
N GLU A 197 13.11 -18.26 0.25
CA GLU A 197 11.65 -18.19 0.08
C GLU A 197 11.15 -16.80 -0.31
N GLN A 198 12.01 -15.79 -0.29
CA GLN A 198 11.63 -14.40 -0.62
C GLN A 198 11.05 -14.27 -2.04
N GLY A 199 11.58 -15.01 -3.02
CA GLY A 199 11.02 -15.03 -4.37
C GLY A 199 9.57 -15.52 -4.41
N ALA A 200 9.24 -16.58 -3.68
CA ALA A 200 7.87 -17.11 -3.57
C ALA A 200 6.95 -16.12 -2.83
N LEU A 201 7.47 -15.45 -1.78
CA LEU A 201 6.72 -14.42 -1.05
C LEU A 201 6.36 -13.25 -1.96
N PHE A 202 7.33 -12.64 -2.65
CA PHE A 202 7.05 -11.50 -3.52
C PHE A 202 6.17 -11.86 -4.71
N ALA A 203 6.28 -13.07 -5.25
CA ALA A 203 5.35 -13.59 -6.25
C ALA A 203 3.92 -13.68 -5.70
N SER A 204 3.75 -14.20 -4.47
CA SER A 204 2.44 -14.27 -3.81
C SER A 204 1.86 -12.88 -3.56
N VAL A 205 2.67 -11.92 -3.09
CA VAL A 205 2.26 -10.52 -2.86
C VAL A 205 1.81 -9.86 -4.17
N ALA A 206 2.50 -10.11 -5.29
CA ALA A 206 2.10 -9.61 -6.60
C ALA A 206 0.78 -10.22 -7.08
N CYS A 207 0.58 -11.53 -6.90
CA CYS A 207 -0.70 -12.19 -7.19
C CYS A 207 -1.84 -11.62 -6.34
N VAL A 208 -1.62 -11.48 -5.03
CA VAL A 208 -2.58 -10.85 -4.10
C VAL A 208 -2.94 -9.45 -4.57
N GLN A 209 -1.96 -8.66 -4.99
CA GLN A 209 -2.19 -7.29 -5.48
C GLN A 209 -3.05 -7.26 -6.75
N GLY A 210 -2.87 -8.22 -7.67
CA GLY A 210 -3.75 -8.40 -8.83
C GLY A 210 -5.20 -8.73 -8.42
N VAL A 211 -5.37 -9.64 -7.46
CA VAL A 211 -6.70 -9.99 -6.91
C VAL A 211 -7.32 -8.78 -6.20
N CYS A 212 -6.54 -7.99 -5.44
CA CYS A 212 -7.02 -6.77 -4.79
C CYS A 212 -7.65 -5.79 -5.79
N SER A 213 -7.04 -5.60 -6.96
CA SER A 213 -7.58 -4.72 -8.00
C SER A 213 -8.95 -5.20 -8.51
N LEU A 214 -9.10 -6.51 -8.76
CA LEU A 214 -10.38 -7.08 -9.20
C LEU A 214 -11.45 -6.96 -8.12
N VAL A 215 -11.13 -7.29 -6.87
CA VAL A 215 -12.06 -7.18 -5.73
C VAL A 215 -12.43 -5.71 -5.49
N ALA A 216 -11.48 -4.81 -5.57
CA ALA A 216 -11.71 -3.38 -5.40
C ALA A 216 -12.73 -2.86 -6.43
N THR A 217 -12.49 -3.12 -7.71
CA THR A 217 -13.40 -2.71 -8.79
C THR A 217 -14.79 -3.35 -8.62
N GLY A 218 -14.84 -4.65 -8.29
CA GLY A 218 -16.09 -5.40 -8.11
C GLY A 218 -16.91 -4.98 -6.88
N VAL A 219 -16.29 -4.43 -5.85
CA VAL A 219 -16.97 -3.99 -4.62
C VAL A 219 -17.26 -2.49 -4.63
N PHE A 220 -16.25 -1.67 -4.93
CA PHE A 220 -16.36 -0.21 -4.78
C PHE A 220 -17.22 0.45 -5.85
N ASN A 221 -17.20 -0.02 -7.11
CA ASN A 221 -18.01 0.58 -8.17
C ASN A 221 -19.53 0.33 -7.98
N PRO A 222 -20.01 -0.91 -7.71
CA PRO A 222 -21.40 -1.12 -7.37
C PRO A 222 -21.82 -0.38 -6.09
N LEU A 223 -20.94 -0.33 -5.09
CA LEU A 223 -21.21 0.39 -3.85
C LEU A 223 -21.38 1.89 -4.10
N TYR A 224 -20.58 2.48 -4.97
CA TYR A 224 -20.72 3.87 -5.37
C TYR A 224 -22.05 4.13 -6.06
N SER A 225 -22.43 3.28 -7.03
CA SER A 225 -23.72 3.39 -7.72
C SER A 225 -24.91 3.28 -6.76
N ALA A 226 -24.86 2.34 -5.82
CA ALA A 226 -25.92 2.15 -4.83
C ALA A 226 -26.02 3.30 -3.82
N SER A 227 -24.88 3.93 -3.49
CA SER A 227 -24.81 5.00 -2.49
C SER A 227 -25.16 6.39 -3.03
N LEU A 228 -25.32 6.57 -4.33
CA LEU A 228 -25.63 7.85 -4.95
C LEU A 228 -26.91 8.52 -4.39
N HIS A 229 -27.88 7.71 -3.93
CA HIS A 229 -29.17 8.18 -3.44
C HIS A 229 -29.14 8.75 -2.03
N PHE A 230 -28.20 8.29 -1.17
CA PHE A 230 -28.15 8.71 0.23
C PHE A 230 -26.83 9.42 0.61
N MET A 231 -25.68 8.93 0.17
CA MET A 231 -24.39 9.53 0.48
C MET A 231 -23.33 9.15 -0.57
N ARG A 232 -22.95 10.05 -1.45
CA ARG A 232 -22.00 9.78 -2.53
C ARG A 232 -20.59 9.42 -2.03
N GLY A 233 -20.20 9.97 -0.88
CA GLY A 233 -18.93 9.69 -0.23
C GLY A 233 -18.90 8.38 0.55
N PHE A 234 -20.01 7.63 0.63
CA PHE A 234 -20.13 6.40 1.42
C PHE A 234 -19.05 5.35 1.10
N PRO A 235 -18.63 5.10 -0.15
CA PRO A 235 -17.57 4.12 -0.44
C PRO A 235 -16.24 4.46 0.22
N PHE A 236 -15.91 5.75 0.34
CA PHE A 236 -14.70 6.18 1.04
C PHE A 236 -14.80 5.94 2.55
N LEU A 237 -15.98 6.22 3.13
CA LEU A 237 -16.25 5.92 4.53
C LEU A 237 -16.20 4.40 4.80
N PHE A 238 -16.77 3.61 3.91
CA PHE A 238 -16.70 2.14 3.96
C PHE A 238 -15.25 1.66 3.90
N GLY A 239 -14.42 2.22 3.02
CA GLY A 239 -12.99 1.96 2.96
C GLY A 239 -12.27 2.32 4.26
N ALA A 240 -12.59 3.47 4.86
CA ALA A 240 -12.03 3.89 6.15
C ALA A 240 -12.37 2.89 7.28
N ILE A 241 -13.61 2.39 7.31
CA ILE A 241 -14.03 1.36 8.29
C ILE A 241 -13.27 0.05 8.08
N ILE A 242 -13.10 -0.40 6.84
CA ILE A 242 -12.30 -1.61 6.53
C ILE A 242 -10.87 -1.45 7.02
N LEU A 243 -10.26 -0.28 6.89
CA LEU A 243 -8.87 -0.03 7.31
C LEU A 243 -8.66 -0.09 8.83
N LEU A 244 -9.71 -0.07 9.64
CA LEU A 244 -9.60 -0.35 11.08
C LEU A 244 -9.17 -1.79 11.35
N ILE A 245 -9.49 -2.73 10.45
CA ILE A 245 -9.10 -4.14 10.60
C ILE A 245 -7.58 -4.32 10.50
N PRO A 246 -6.89 -3.87 9.42
CA PRO A 246 -5.43 -3.96 9.37
C PRO A 246 -4.73 -3.15 10.47
N ALA A 247 -5.27 -2.00 10.88
CA ALA A 247 -4.73 -1.27 12.03
C ALA A 247 -4.83 -2.12 13.31
N ALA A 248 -5.98 -2.69 13.60
CA ALA A 248 -6.13 -3.59 14.75
C ALA A 248 -5.21 -4.82 14.68
N ILE A 249 -5.01 -5.41 13.49
CA ILE A 249 -4.11 -6.55 13.29
C ILE A 249 -2.67 -6.17 13.62
N ILE A 250 -2.17 -5.06 13.06
CA ILE A 250 -0.79 -4.62 13.23
C ILE A 250 -0.53 -4.24 14.68
N GLY A 251 -1.41 -3.45 15.29
CA GLY A 251 -1.33 -3.07 16.71
C GLY A 251 -1.39 -4.30 17.65
N TRP A 252 -2.24 -5.28 17.34
CA TRP A 252 -2.30 -6.53 18.12
C TRP A 252 -0.98 -7.31 18.08
N ILE A 253 -0.40 -7.47 16.89
CA ILE A 253 0.88 -8.20 16.74
C ILE A 253 1.97 -7.50 17.55
N GLU A 254 2.06 -6.18 17.50
CA GLU A 254 3.05 -5.41 18.23
C GLU A 254 2.92 -5.54 19.75
N ILE A 255 1.70 -5.40 20.28
CA ILE A 255 1.44 -5.54 21.72
C ILE A 255 1.80 -6.95 22.18
N TRP A 256 1.54 -7.96 21.34
CA TRP A 256 1.85 -9.34 21.67
C TRP A 256 3.36 -9.63 21.67
N ASP A 257 4.10 -9.08 20.71
CA ASP A 257 5.55 -9.24 20.62
C ASP A 257 6.25 -8.47 21.75
N SER A 258 5.86 -7.23 22.03
CA SER A 258 6.39 -6.41 23.11
C SER A 258 6.20 -7.04 24.52
N LYS A 259 5.02 -7.62 24.80
CA LYS A 259 4.77 -8.32 26.06
C LYS A 259 5.67 -9.52 26.24
N ARG A 260 6.01 -10.20 25.17
CA ARG A 260 6.86 -11.40 25.22
C ARG A 260 8.32 -11.05 25.49
N ASP A 261 8.84 -10.04 24.80
CA ASP A 261 10.21 -9.57 25.02
C ASP A 261 10.40 -9.13 26.47
N TYR A 262 9.37 -8.52 27.07
CA TYR A 262 9.36 -8.19 28.51
C TYR A 262 9.37 -9.45 29.40
N CYS A 263 8.60 -10.50 29.06
CA CYS A 263 8.57 -11.75 29.82
C CYS A 263 9.91 -12.51 29.71
N ASP A 264 10.51 -12.54 28.51
CA ASP A 264 11.81 -13.20 28.30
C ASP A 264 12.91 -12.45 29.07
N PHE A 265 12.87 -11.12 29.11
CA PHE A 265 13.80 -10.29 29.86
C PHE A 265 13.62 -10.44 31.40
N SER A 266 12.39 -10.56 31.90
CA SER A 266 12.10 -10.75 33.31
C SER A 266 12.34 -12.17 33.81
N GLY A 267 12.33 -13.15 32.90
CA GLY A 267 12.64 -14.57 33.18
C GLY A 267 14.14 -14.87 33.22
N ALA A 268 14.99 -14.03 32.66
CA ALA A 268 16.43 -14.09 32.75
C ALA A 268 16.94 -13.47 34.07
N SER A 269 16.60 -14.10 35.23
CA SER A 269 17.26 -13.79 36.48
C SER A 269 18.73 -14.14 36.34
N PRO A 270 19.70 -13.29 36.81
CA PRO A 270 21.10 -13.63 36.77
C PRO A 270 21.34 -14.90 37.61
N SER A 271 21.91 -15.89 36.97
CA SER A 271 22.47 -17.08 37.69
C SER A 271 23.37 -16.57 38.81
N PRO A 272 23.22 -17.05 40.05
CA PRO A 272 24.10 -16.66 41.12
C PRO A 272 25.52 -17.05 40.73
N ALA A 273 26.41 -16.06 40.73
CA ALA A 273 27.83 -16.22 40.53
C ALA A 273 28.31 -17.35 41.41
N ASP A 274 28.90 -18.40 40.80
CA ASP A 274 29.63 -19.47 41.47
C ASP A 274 30.82 -18.84 42.22
N GLY A 275 30.56 -18.49 43.47
CA GLY A 275 31.56 -18.09 44.44
C GLY A 275 32.01 -19.30 45.19
N SER A 276 33.02 -20.00 44.70
CA SER A 276 33.91 -20.78 45.57
C SER A 276 35.02 -21.43 44.75
N LYS A 277 36.22 -20.93 44.93
CA LYS A 277 37.35 -21.72 45.36
C LYS A 277 38.61 -20.85 45.42
N VAL A 278 38.81 -20.28 46.58
CA VAL A 278 40.15 -20.04 47.09
C VAL A 278 40.43 -21.17 48.05
N THR A 279 41.35 -22.04 47.75
CA THR A 279 42.38 -22.67 48.63
C THR A 279 43.41 -23.31 47.77
#